data_bb788649b65e634206ade801c219821c
#
_entry.id   bb788649b65e634206ade801c219821c
#
_cell.length_a   1.000
_cell.length_b   1.000
_cell.length_c   1.000
_cell.angle_alpha   90.00
_cell.angle_beta   90.00
_cell.angle_gamma   90.00
#
_symmetry.space_group_name_H-M   'P 1'
#
loop_
_entity.id
_entity.type
_entity.pdbx_description
1 polymer ?
#
loop_
_entity_poly.entity_id
_entity_poly.type
_entity_poly.pdbx_seq_one_letter_code
_entity_poly.pdbx_strand_id
1 'polypeptide(L)'
;DPSRRDGVIGQSTLCLVFTSGTTGLPKAARITQARWLGVGEGWRGFLGLGPDDAFYCVLPLYHVAALMSLLSNAVAAGGRVILRRRFSASRFWRDVREHGITVAQYSGEMCRYLFNQPPTPDDRNHKLRVMTGSGLSPSIWQAFQDRFGIAQVIEGYGGTEINVGMMNIDNRIGSCGRIPFRDRSNARLVKYDRETDSYIRNPDGTLIECGP
;
A
#
# COMPACT_ATOMS: atom_id res chain seq x y z
N ASP A 1 13.98 0.10 26.70
CA ASP A 1 14.97 -0.78 27.34
C ASP A 1 15.69 -1.60 26.26
N PRO A 2 17.02 -1.35 26.00
CA PRO A 2 17.79 -2.08 24.99
C PRO A 2 17.84 -3.59 25.22
N SER A 3 17.82 -4.06 26.46
CA SER A 3 17.90 -5.50 26.80
C SER A 3 16.70 -6.30 26.27
N ARG A 4 15.55 -5.65 26.06
CA ARG A 4 14.38 -6.27 25.43
C ARG A 4 14.54 -6.59 23.95
N ARG A 5 15.64 -6.13 23.33
CA ARG A 5 15.96 -6.41 21.91
C ARG A 5 16.92 -7.58 21.77
N ASP A 6 17.49 -8.05 22.87
CA ASP A 6 18.43 -9.16 22.85
C ASP A 6 17.76 -10.41 22.28
N GLY A 7 18.38 -11.01 21.27
CA GLY A 7 17.85 -12.16 20.56
C GLY A 7 16.78 -11.87 19.50
N VAL A 8 16.36 -10.61 19.31
CA VAL A 8 15.45 -10.26 18.19
C VAL A 8 16.23 -10.21 16.89
N ILE A 9 15.86 -11.07 15.96
CA ILE A 9 16.45 -11.16 14.61
C ILE A 9 15.41 -10.83 13.53
N GLY A 10 15.86 -10.66 12.31
CA GLY A 10 14.97 -10.31 11.19
C GLY A 10 13.81 -11.29 10.98
N GLN A 11 14.00 -12.57 11.30
CA GLN A 11 12.96 -13.60 11.23
C GLN A 11 12.02 -13.65 12.45
N SER A 12 12.33 -12.91 13.51
CA SER A 12 11.45 -12.82 14.68
C SER A 12 10.10 -12.24 14.29
N THR A 13 9.04 -12.77 14.88
CA THR A 13 7.67 -12.28 14.64
C THR A 13 7.51 -10.87 15.22
N LEU A 14 7.12 -9.92 14.38
CA LEU A 14 6.69 -8.60 14.83
C LEU A 14 5.25 -8.66 15.33
N CYS A 15 4.36 -9.21 14.52
CA CYS A 15 2.94 -9.34 14.84
C CYS A 15 2.25 -10.42 13.99
N LEU A 16 1.02 -10.73 14.36
CA LEU A 16 0.10 -11.56 13.60
C LEU A 16 -1.03 -10.67 13.05
N VAL A 17 -1.28 -10.76 11.75
CA VAL A 17 -2.40 -10.05 11.11
C VAL A 17 -3.43 -11.08 10.67
N PHE A 18 -4.65 -10.94 11.17
CA PHE A 18 -5.73 -11.85 10.82
C PHE A 18 -6.34 -11.46 9.47
N THR A 19 -6.57 -12.47 8.63
CA THR A 19 -7.23 -12.33 7.34
C THR A 19 -8.56 -13.08 7.35
N SER A 20 -9.52 -12.58 6.58
CA SER A 20 -10.88 -13.14 6.54
C SER A 20 -10.98 -14.51 5.87
N GLY A 21 -9.89 -15.10 5.39
CA GLY A 21 -9.84 -16.43 4.76
C GLY A 21 -11.03 -16.75 3.83
N THR A 22 -10.79 -17.18 2.63
CA THR A 22 -11.85 -17.53 1.66
C THR A 22 -12.62 -18.81 2.03
N THR A 23 -12.13 -19.58 3.01
CA THR A 23 -12.62 -20.94 3.31
C THR A 23 -13.11 -21.16 4.73
N GLY A 24 -13.44 -20.10 5.50
CA GLY A 24 -13.99 -20.27 6.86
C GLY A 24 -13.31 -19.41 7.93
N LEU A 25 -12.65 -20.02 8.93
CA LEU A 25 -12.10 -19.30 10.06
C LEU A 25 -10.95 -18.36 9.65
N PRO A 26 -10.82 -17.20 10.32
CA PRO A 26 -9.72 -16.27 10.08
C PRO A 26 -8.35 -16.94 10.23
N LYS A 27 -7.44 -16.64 9.32
CA LYS A 27 -6.05 -17.11 9.38
C LYS A 27 -5.15 -16.00 9.88
N ALA A 28 -4.14 -16.36 10.68
CA ALA A 28 -3.16 -15.43 11.19
C ALA A 28 -1.90 -15.44 10.31
N ALA A 29 -1.70 -14.40 9.54
CA ALA A 29 -0.48 -14.20 8.76
C ALA A 29 0.63 -13.65 9.66
N ARG A 30 1.78 -14.31 9.68
CA ARG A 30 2.95 -13.88 10.46
C ARG A 30 3.71 -12.79 9.72
N ILE A 31 3.84 -11.63 10.34
CA ILE A 31 4.69 -10.55 9.86
C ILE A 31 6.00 -10.57 10.65
N THR A 32 7.12 -10.69 9.94
CA THR A 32 8.45 -10.70 10.55
C THR A 32 9.04 -9.29 10.61
N GLN A 33 10.04 -9.09 11.48
CA GLN A 33 10.79 -7.84 11.59
C GLN A 33 11.39 -7.43 10.23
N ALA A 34 12.07 -8.36 9.55
CA ALA A 34 12.69 -8.10 8.25
C ALA A 34 11.67 -7.72 7.19
N ARG A 35 10.51 -8.40 7.15
CA ARG A 35 9.46 -8.08 6.17
C ARG A 35 8.92 -6.67 6.39
N TRP A 36 8.64 -6.31 7.64
CA TRP A 36 8.10 -5.00 7.98
C TRP A 36 9.07 -3.87 7.70
N LEU A 37 10.33 -4.01 8.15
CA LEU A 37 11.39 -3.03 7.89
C LEU A 37 11.74 -2.93 6.40
N GLY A 38 11.81 -4.06 5.71
CA GLY A 38 12.10 -4.09 4.27
C GLY A 38 11.07 -3.35 3.42
N VAL A 39 9.79 -3.45 3.79
CA VAL A 39 8.73 -2.66 3.14
C VAL A 39 8.94 -1.17 3.40
N GLY A 40 9.18 -0.78 4.65
CA GLY A 40 9.42 0.62 5.01
C GLY A 40 10.62 1.24 4.29
N GLU A 41 11.75 0.56 4.31
CA GLU A 41 12.98 1.03 3.65
C GLU A 41 12.83 1.08 2.12
N GLY A 42 12.16 0.09 1.52
CA GLY A 42 11.89 0.08 0.09
C GLY A 42 11.08 1.29 -0.35
N TRP A 43 10.00 1.59 0.34
CA TRP A 43 9.17 2.75 0.05
C TRP A 43 9.90 4.07 0.35
N ARG A 44 10.63 4.14 1.47
CA ARG A 44 11.44 5.31 1.82
C ARG A 44 12.40 5.69 0.70
N GLY A 45 13.17 4.73 0.22
CA GLY A 45 14.12 4.96 -0.87
C GLY A 45 13.44 5.31 -2.19
N PHE A 46 12.32 4.65 -2.49
CA PHE A 46 11.61 4.83 -3.75
C PHE A 46 10.88 6.18 -3.85
N LEU A 47 10.23 6.63 -2.77
CA LEU A 47 9.44 7.87 -2.74
C LEU A 47 10.21 9.07 -2.17
N GLY A 48 11.49 8.91 -1.82
CA GLY A 48 12.28 9.95 -1.19
C GLY A 48 11.65 10.43 0.13
N LEU A 49 11.19 9.48 0.96
CA LEU A 49 10.57 9.81 2.25
C LEU A 49 11.63 10.17 3.28
N GLY A 50 11.34 11.14 4.13
CA GLY A 50 12.27 11.64 5.14
C GLY A 50 11.59 12.14 6.42
N PRO A 51 12.39 12.67 7.36
CA PRO A 51 11.87 13.08 8.68
C PRO A 51 10.90 14.26 8.64
N ASP A 52 10.90 15.02 7.57
CA ASP A 52 9.97 16.14 7.37
C ASP A 52 8.59 15.70 6.87
N ASP A 53 8.45 14.42 6.47
CA ASP A 53 7.17 13.89 6.01
C ASP A 53 6.19 13.66 7.15
N ALA A 54 4.93 13.97 6.85
CA ALA A 54 3.80 13.75 7.72
C ALA A 54 2.83 12.75 7.08
N PHE A 55 2.66 11.60 7.73
CA PHE A 55 1.90 10.46 7.25
C PHE A 55 0.50 10.45 7.84
N TYR A 56 -0.51 10.36 6.99
CA TYR A 56 -1.92 10.35 7.41
C TYR A 56 -2.51 8.96 7.37
N CYS A 57 -2.80 8.41 8.55
CA CYS A 57 -3.40 7.10 8.74
C CYS A 57 -4.86 7.21 9.16
N VAL A 58 -5.76 6.85 8.25
CA VAL A 58 -7.21 6.78 8.46
C VAL A 58 -7.75 5.35 8.31
N LEU A 59 -6.88 4.41 7.94
CA LEU A 59 -7.19 2.99 7.87
C LEU A 59 -6.86 2.30 9.19
N PRO A 60 -7.52 1.20 9.52
CA PRO A 60 -7.28 0.46 10.76
C PRO A 60 -5.85 -0.10 10.82
N LEU A 61 -5.15 0.11 11.94
CA LEU A 61 -3.78 -0.38 12.13
C LEU A 61 -3.68 -1.92 12.17
N TYR A 62 -4.77 -2.63 12.44
CA TYR A 62 -4.80 -4.09 12.35
C TYR A 62 -4.82 -4.60 10.90
N HIS A 63 -5.02 -3.73 9.92
CA HIS A 63 -4.96 -4.08 8.50
C HIS A 63 -3.55 -3.84 7.96
N VAL A 64 -3.06 -4.80 7.16
CA VAL A 64 -1.71 -4.77 6.57
C VAL A 64 -1.42 -3.48 5.78
N ALA A 65 -2.42 -2.89 5.15
CA ALA A 65 -2.26 -1.63 4.45
C ALA A 65 -1.74 -0.52 5.38
N ALA A 66 -2.40 -0.27 6.51
CA ALA A 66 -1.96 0.74 7.48
C ALA A 66 -0.66 0.33 8.19
N LEU A 67 -0.58 -0.92 8.64
CA LEU A 67 0.57 -1.41 9.41
C LEU A 67 1.85 -1.47 8.57
N MET A 68 1.76 -2.00 7.35
CA MET A 68 2.95 -2.24 6.52
C MET A 68 3.23 -1.10 5.53
N SER A 69 2.18 -0.61 4.83
CA SER A 69 2.43 0.37 3.76
C SER A 69 2.37 1.82 4.22
N LEU A 70 2.07 2.10 5.49
CA LEU A 70 2.11 3.46 6.03
C LEU A 70 3.00 3.54 7.27
N LEU A 71 2.71 2.74 8.30
CA LEU A 71 3.44 2.86 9.58
C LEU A 71 4.91 2.47 9.42
N SER A 72 5.23 1.41 8.65
CA SER A 72 6.62 1.04 8.40
C SER A 72 7.38 2.14 7.64
N ASN A 73 6.70 2.78 6.68
CA ASN A 73 7.29 3.89 5.92
C ASN A 73 7.59 5.10 6.81
N ALA A 74 6.65 5.43 7.69
CA ALA A 74 6.83 6.54 8.62
C ALA A 74 7.98 6.29 9.59
N VAL A 75 8.11 5.06 10.10
CA VAL A 75 9.21 4.67 11.00
C VAL A 75 10.54 4.69 10.24
N ALA A 76 10.60 4.11 9.03
CA ALA A 76 11.82 4.12 8.22
C ALA A 76 12.25 5.53 7.82
N ALA A 77 11.30 6.42 7.55
CA ALA A 77 11.56 7.81 7.22
C ALA A 77 11.92 8.67 8.43
N GLY A 78 11.61 8.25 9.66
CA GLY A 78 11.68 9.09 10.85
C GLY A 78 10.62 10.21 10.87
N GLY A 79 9.55 10.04 10.10
CA GLY A 79 8.50 11.05 9.93
C GLY A 79 7.40 11.00 11.00
N ARG A 80 6.49 11.97 10.96
CA ARG A 80 5.35 12.05 11.88
C ARG A 80 4.19 11.20 11.38
N VAL A 81 3.44 10.58 12.29
CA VAL A 81 2.18 9.89 11.95
C VAL A 81 1.01 10.59 12.61
N ILE A 82 0.02 10.96 11.80
CA ILE A 82 -1.25 11.49 12.24
C ILE A 82 -2.31 10.39 12.11
N LEU A 83 -2.81 9.93 13.26
CA LEU A 83 -3.79 8.85 13.35
C LEU A 83 -5.19 9.40 13.53
N ARG A 84 -6.13 8.83 12.79
CA ARG A 84 -7.57 9.04 13.02
C ARG A 84 -8.25 7.70 13.28
N ARG A 85 -9.24 7.69 14.15
CA ARG A 85 -10.02 6.48 14.49
C ARG A 85 -10.80 5.93 13.30
N ARG A 86 -11.19 6.83 12.36
CA ARG A 86 -11.95 6.48 11.16
C ARG A 86 -11.77 7.55 10.08
N PHE A 87 -11.95 7.14 8.85
CA PHE A 87 -12.02 8.04 7.70
C PHE A 87 -13.26 8.96 7.79
N SER A 88 -13.09 10.20 7.33
CA SER A 88 -14.17 11.16 7.13
C SER A 88 -13.87 12.03 5.92
N ALA A 89 -14.67 11.94 4.87
CA ALA A 89 -14.45 12.70 3.64
C ALA A 89 -14.52 14.22 3.89
N SER A 90 -15.44 14.68 4.76
CA SER A 90 -15.59 16.10 5.09
C SER A 90 -14.46 16.68 5.94
N ARG A 91 -13.68 15.83 6.63
CA ARG A 91 -12.56 16.26 7.48
C ARG A 91 -11.20 16.08 6.82
N PHE A 92 -11.09 15.20 5.83
CA PHE A 92 -9.82 14.76 5.25
C PHE A 92 -8.95 15.95 4.85
N TRP A 93 -9.44 16.82 3.97
CA TRP A 93 -8.66 17.95 3.46
C TRP A 93 -8.34 19.00 4.53
N ARG A 94 -9.21 19.17 5.52
CA ARG A 94 -8.92 20.01 6.68
C ARG A 94 -7.75 19.43 7.47
N ASP A 95 -7.80 18.15 7.82
CA ASP A 95 -6.71 17.49 8.54
C ASP A 95 -5.39 17.52 7.73
N VAL A 96 -5.47 17.33 6.41
CA VAL A 96 -4.30 17.43 5.52
C VAL A 96 -3.62 18.80 5.62
N ARG A 97 -4.40 19.87 5.63
CA ARG A 97 -3.88 21.25 5.77
C ARG A 97 -3.38 21.54 7.17
N GLU A 98 -4.19 21.29 8.18
CA GLU A 98 -3.88 21.61 9.59
C GLU A 98 -2.61 20.91 10.08
N HIS A 99 -2.40 19.67 9.65
CA HIS A 99 -1.25 18.89 10.08
C HIS A 99 -0.10 18.86 9.07
N GLY A 100 -0.21 19.55 7.94
CA GLY A 100 0.83 19.60 6.90
C GLY A 100 1.16 18.22 6.35
N ILE A 101 0.12 17.41 6.10
CA ILE A 101 0.27 16.04 5.59
C ILE A 101 0.94 16.05 4.22
N THR A 102 1.95 15.19 4.02
CA THR A 102 2.66 15.03 2.76
C THR A 102 2.42 13.68 2.11
N VAL A 103 2.08 12.66 2.93
CA VAL A 103 1.84 11.29 2.49
C VAL A 103 0.53 10.79 3.10
N ALA A 104 -0.37 10.25 2.29
CA ALA A 104 -1.60 9.65 2.75
C ALA A 104 -1.83 8.27 2.14
N GLN A 105 -2.53 7.42 2.88
CA GLN A 105 -2.98 6.14 2.38
C GLN A 105 -4.46 6.22 2.01
N TYR A 106 -4.85 5.47 0.98
CA TYR A 106 -6.24 5.41 0.53
C TYR A 106 -6.71 3.97 0.27
N SER A 107 -8.01 3.80 0.21
CA SER A 107 -8.68 2.78 -0.58
C SER A 107 -9.47 3.47 -1.69
N GLY A 108 -9.77 2.78 -2.80
CA GLY A 108 -10.44 3.40 -3.94
C GLY A 108 -11.76 4.09 -3.59
N GLU A 109 -12.54 3.50 -2.67
CA GLU A 109 -13.77 4.10 -2.17
C GLU A 109 -13.55 5.44 -1.45
N MET A 110 -12.44 5.57 -0.71
CA MET A 110 -12.10 6.85 -0.07
C MET A 110 -11.87 7.94 -1.11
N CYS A 111 -11.13 7.64 -2.18
CA CYS A 111 -10.91 8.59 -3.28
C CYS A 111 -12.23 9.00 -3.93
N ARG A 112 -13.16 8.07 -4.12
CA ARG A 112 -14.50 8.37 -4.64
C ARG A 112 -15.28 9.29 -3.70
N TYR A 113 -15.26 9.04 -2.40
CA TYR A 113 -15.93 9.92 -1.44
C TYR A 113 -15.30 11.31 -1.36
N LEU A 114 -13.98 11.42 -1.46
CA LEU A 114 -13.28 12.71 -1.53
C LEU A 114 -13.62 13.45 -2.81
N PHE A 115 -13.63 12.76 -3.95
CA PHE A 115 -13.94 13.35 -5.24
C PHE A 115 -15.39 13.87 -5.35
N ASN A 116 -16.33 13.19 -4.69
CA ASN A 116 -17.73 13.57 -4.64
C ASN A 116 -18.04 14.73 -3.69
N GLN A 117 -17.07 15.19 -2.88
CA GLN A 117 -17.27 16.42 -2.09
C GLN A 117 -17.40 17.63 -3.03
N PRO A 118 -18.20 18.65 -2.67
CA PRO A 118 -18.26 19.90 -3.43
C PRO A 118 -16.85 20.48 -3.66
N PRO A 119 -16.54 20.97 -4.87
CA PRO A 119 -15.27 21.63 -5.12
C PRO A 119 -15.14 22.91 -4.28
N THR A 120 -13.90 23.17 -3.86
CA THR A 120 -13.57 24.39 -3.10
C THR A 120 -12.32 25.06 -3.68
N PRO A 121 -12.14 26.37 -3.47
CA PRO A 121 -10.90 27.05 -3.86
C PRO A 121 -9.64 26.47 -3.20
N ASP A 122 -9.81 25.77 -2.06
CA ASP A 122 -8.73 25.18 -1.27
C ASP A 122 -8.39 23.75 -1.66
N ASP A 123 -9.00 23.19 -2.71
CA ASP A 123 -8.78 21.79 -3.11
C ASP A 123 -7.30 21.49 -3.39
N ARG A 124 -6.51 22.48 -3.78
CA ARG A 124 -5.06 22.38 -4.03
C ARG A 124 -4.18 23.05 -2.96
N ASN A 125 -4.80 23.68 -1.96
CA ASN A 125 -4.06 24.39 -0.93
C ASN A 125 -3.55 23.46 0.16
N HIS A 126 -2.58 22.58 -0.17
CA HIS A 126 -1.99 21.62 0.76
C HIS A 126 -0.63 21.10 0.29
N LYS A 127 0.04 20.34 1.17
CA LYS A 127 1.37 19.76 0.92
C LYS A 127 1.34 18.27 0.56
N LEU A 128 0.15 17.66 0.42
CA LEU A 128 0.02 16.24 0.10
C LEU A 128 0.57 15.97 -1.30
N ARG A 129 1.67 15.21 -1.38
CA ARG A 129 2.39 14.95 -2.62
C ARG A 129 2.26 13.50 -3.10
N VAL A 130 2.04 12.57 -2.17
CA VAL A 130 1.95 11.14 -2.47
C VAL A 130 0.71 10.55 -1.80
N MET A 131 -0.05 9.80 -2.58
CA MET A 131 -1.08 8.91 -2.06
C MET A 131 -0.77 7.47 -2.47
N THR A 132 -0.80 6.54 -1.51
CA THR A 132 -0.56 5.10 -1.75
C THR A 132 -1.79 4.30 -1.39
N GLY A 133 -2.15 3.31 -2.21
CA GLY A 133 -3.33 2.50 -1.90
C GLY A 133 -3.68 1.49 -2.97
N SER A 134 -4.94 1.10 -2.99
CA SER A 134 -5.47 0.14 -3.96
C SER A 134 -6.93 0.43 -4.27
N GLY A 135 -7.31 0.18 -5.52
CA GLY A 135 -8.71 0.24 -5.97
C GLY A 135 -9.18 1.61 -6.44
N LEU A 136 -8.27 2.54 -6.78
CA LEU A 136 -8.68 3.79 -7.40
C LEU A 136 -9.23 3.53 -8.81
N SER A 137 -10.49 3.92 -9.02
CA SER A 137 -11.15 3.72 -10.30
C SER A 137 -10.46 4.50 -11.42
N PRO A 138 -10.13 3.86 -12.55
CA PRO A 138 -9.55 4.55 -13.71
C PRO A 138 -10.41 5.71 -14.21
N SER A 139 -11.74 5.62 -14.04
CA SER A 139 -12.69 6.64 -14.52
C SER A 139 -12.59 7.98 -13.79
N ILE A 140 -12.09 7.97 -12.55
CA ILE A 140 -11.93 9.21 -11.76
C ILE A 140 -10.47 9.59 -11.52
N TRP A 141 -9.52 8.70 -11.86
CA TRP A 141 -8.12 8.84 -11.44
C TRP A 141 -7.50 10.16 -11.94
N GLN A 142 -7.53 10.41 -13.25
CA GLN A 142 -6.97 11.65 -13.80
C GLN A 142 -7.68 12.88 -13.19
N ALA A 143 -8.99 12.88 -13.18
CA ALA A 143 -9.76 14.01 -12.65
C ALA A 143 -9.50 14.24 -11.14
N PHE A 144 -9.26 13.17 -10.39
CA PHE A 144 -8.88 13.24 -8.97
C PHE A 144 -7.50 13.91 -8.80
N GLN A 145 -6.49 13.45 -9.55
CA GLN A 145 -5.16 14.06 -9.51
C GLN A 145 -5.19 15.52 -9.92
N ASP A 146 -5.90 15.84 -11.00
CA ASP A 146 -6.01 17.22 -11.50
C ASP A 146 -6.73 18.13 -10.51
N ARG A 147 -7.82 17.67 -9.92
CA ARG A 147 -8.58 18.46 -8.96
C ARG A 147 -7.77 18.79 -7.71
N PHE A 148 -7.14 17.78 -7.13
CA PHE A 148 -6.44 17.94 -5.86
C PHE A 148 -4.94 18.23 -6.00
N GLY A 149 -4.38 18.19 -7.21
CA GLY A 149 -2.97 18.48 -7.43
C GLY A 149 -2.02 17.45 -6.83
N ILE A 150 -2.44 16.16 -6.77
CA ILE A 150 -1.61 15.09 -6.22
C ILE A 150 -0.57 14.67 -7.26
N ALA A 151 0.71 14.87 -6.93
CA ALA A 151 1.80 14.58 -7.86
C ALA A 151 1.93 13.07 -8.16
N GLN A 152 1.79 12.22 -7.14
CA GLN A 152 1.92 10.77 -7.29
C GLN A 152 0.77 10.04 -6.61
N VAL A 153 0.12 9.17 -7.38
CA VAL A 153 -0.84 8.18 -6.88
C VAL A 153 -0.27 6.80 -7.18
N ILE A 154 0.18 6.13 -6.13
CA ILE A 154 0.77 4.79 -6.24
C ILE A 154 -0.32 3.76 -5.95
N GLU A 155 -0.89 3.24 -7.03
CA GLU A 155 -1.78 2.09 -6.97
C GLU A 155 -0.95 0.83 -6.78
N GLY A 156 -1.43 -0.12 -6.00
CA GLY A 156 -0.71 -1.36 -5.76
C GLY A 156 -1.62 -2.58 -5.64
N TYR A 157 -1.04 -3.73 -5.90
CA TYR A 157 -1.64 -5.04 -5.63
C TYR A 157 -0.72 -5.82 -4.70
N GLY A 158 -1.29 -6.41 -3.68
CA GLY A 158 -0.59 -7.25 -2.72
C GLY A 158 -1.54 -7.98 -1.79
N GLY A 159 -1.01 -8.81 -0.93
CA GLY A 159 -1.79 -9.55 0.06
C GLY A 159 -1.03 -9.73 1.36
N THR A 160 -1.77 -9.97 2.43
CA THR A 160 -1.20 -10.17 3.76
C THR A 160 -0.29 -11.41 3.79
N GLU A 161 -0.68 -12.46 3.09
CA GLU A 161 -0.01 -13.76 3.09
C GLU A 161 1.11 -13.86 2.03
N ILE A 162 1.16 -12.94 1.08
CA ILE A 162 2.13 -12.99 -0.02
C ILE A 162 3.28 -12.00 0.18
N ASN A 163 4.47 -12.36 -0.30
CA ASN A 163 5.67 -11.53 -0.18
C ASN A 163 6.00 -10.79 -1.50
N VAL A 164 5.05 -10.74 -2.41
CA VAL A 164 5.17 -10.06 -3.69
C VAL A 164 4.06 -9.04 -3.81
N GLY A 165 4.39 -7.86 -4.32
CA GLY A 165 3.43 -6.82 -4.65
C GLY A 165 3.74 -6.24 -6.03
N MET A 166 2.72 -5.77 -6.71
CA MET A 166 2.85 -4.91 -7.88
C MET A 166 2.61 -3.48 -7.45
N MET A 167 3.34 -2.55 -8.03
CA MET A 167 3.24 -1.13 -7.73
C MET A 167 3.26 -0.31 -9.00
N ASN A 168 2.35 0.62 -9.12
CA ASN A 168 2.28 1.57 -10.23
C ASN A 168 3.26 2.73 -10.01
N ILE A 169 4.53 2.41 -10.10
CA ILE A 169 5.62 3.36 -9.94
C ILE A 169 5.76 4.31 -11.14
N ASP A 170 5.18 3.93 -12.25
CA ASP A 170 5.23 4.67 -13.50
C ASP A 170 4.04 5.65 -13.64
N ASN A 171 3.22 5.78 -12.58
CA ASN A 171 2.01 6.62 -12.52
C ASN A 171 1.06 6.39 -13.73
N ARG A 172 0.94 5.14 -14.17
CA ARG A 172 0.10 4.75 -15.32
C ARG A 172 -1.34 4.55 -14.88
N ILE A 173 -2.22 5.43 -15.31
CA ILE A 173 -3.64 5.40 -14.98
C ILE A 173 -4.27 4.05 -15.34
N GLY A 174 -5.02 3.49 -14.40
CA GLY A 174 -5.72 2.21 -14.57
C GLY A 174 -4.86 0.97 -14.40
N SER A 175 -3.57 1.12 -14.07
CA SER A 175 -2.68 -0.01 -13.82
C SER A 175 -2.39 -0.18 -12.32
N CYS A 176 -2.40 -1.42 -11.83
CA CYS A 176 -1.84 -1.74 -10.51
C CYS A 176 -0.30 -1.83 -10.53
N GLY A 177 0.32 -1.57 -11.68
CA GLY A 177 1.75 -1.49 -11.85
C GLY A 177 2.43 -2.81 -12.19
N ARG A 178 3.68 -2.89 -11.85
CA ARG A 178 4.57 -4.01 -12.11
C ARG A 178 5.31 -4.46 -10.86
N ILE A 179 5.88 -5.63 -10.88
CA ILE A 179 6.77 -6.11 -9.82
C ILE A 179 8.05 -5.27 -9.90
N PRO A 180 8.37 -4.45 -8.88
CA PRO A 180 9.64 -3.74 -8.82
C PRO A 180 10.80 -4.73 -8.76
N PHE A 181 11.91 -4.43 -9.45
CA PHE A 181 13.10 -5.28 -9.44
C PHE A 181 12.80 -6.75 -9.79
N ARG A 182 12.12 -6.97 -10.92
CA ARG A 182 11.70 -8.31 -11.38
C ARG A 182 12.85 -9.33 -11.41
N ASP A 183 14.05 -8.88 -11.75
CA ASP A 183 15.30 -9.67 -11.75
C ASP A 183 15.71 -10.22 -10.38
N ARG A 184 15.28 -9.54 -9.31
CA ARG A 184 15.53 -9.97 -7.92
C ARG A 184 14.33 -10.66 -7.28
N SER A 185 13.21 -10.76 -8.00
CA SER A 185 11.99 -11.41 -7.53
C SER A 185 11.94 -12.86 -8.01
N ASN A 186 11.57 -13.76 -7.11
CA ASN A 186 11.26 -15.15 -7.45
C ASN A 186 9.78 -15.36 -7.83
N ALA A 187 8.99 -14.29 -7.95
CA ALA A 187 7.62 -14.38 -8.43
C ALA A 187 7.59 -14.74 -9.92
N ARG A 188 6.65 -15.61 -10.27
CA ARG A 188 6.40 -16.03 -11.66
C ARG A 188 4.92 -15.91 -11.97
N LEU A 189 4.60 -15.46 -13.18
CA LEU A 189 3.26 -15.54 -13.74
C LEU A 189 3.15 -16.87 -14.49
N VAL A 190 2.13 -17.65 -14.18
CA VAL A 190 1.92 -18.96 -14.77
C VAL A 190 0.57 -19.01 -15.50
N LYS A 191 0.51 -19.88 -16.52
CA LYS A 191 -0.71 -20.07 -17.29
C LYS A 191 -1.78 -20.76 -16.45
N TYR A 192 -3.00 -20.25 -16.61
CA TYR A 192 -4.18 -20.75 -15.91
C TYR A 192 -5.34 -20.91 -16.88
N ASP A 193 -5.99 -22.04 -16.84
CA ASP A 193 -7.20 -22.33 -17.62
C ASP A 193 -8.44 -21.97 -16.78
N ARG A 194 -9.20 -21.00 -17.26
CA ARG A 194 -10.43 -20.54 -16.59
C ARG A 194 -11.61 -21.48 -16.76
N GLU A 195 -11.62 -22.29 -17.83
CA GLU A 195 -12.71 -23.20 -18.10
C GLU A 195 -12.66 -24.41 -17.17
N THR A 196 -11.45 -24.93 -16.95
CA THR A 196 -11.23 -26.07 -16.07
C THR A 196 -10.82 -25.69 -14.64
N ASP A 197 -10.71 -24.38 -14.34
CA ASP A 197 -10.29 -23.84 -13.04
C ASP A 197 -8.97 -24.46 -12.54
N SER A 198 -7.98 -24.60 -13.46
CA SER A 198 -6.74 -25.31 -13.17
C SER A 198 -5.50 -24.66 -13.76
N TYR A 199 -4.34 -24.94 -13.15
CA TYR A 199 -3.06 -24.54 -13.69
C TYR A 199 -2.64 -25.40 -14.87
N ILE A 200 -2.19 -24.78 -15.97
CA ILE A 200 -1.64 -25.49 -17.12
C ILE A 200 -0.23 -25.95 -16.78
N ARG A 201 0.04 -27.25 -16.99
CA ARG A 201 1.30 -27.90 -16.62
C ARG A 201 1.99 -28.50 -17.82
N ASN A 202 3.31 -28.61 -17.73
CA ASN A 202 4.13 -29.42 -18.60
C ASN A 202 3.88 -30.94 -18.36
N PRO A 203 4.31 -31.82 -19.26
CA PRO A 203 4.20 -33.27 -19.05
C PRO A 203 4.88 -33.78 -17.77
N ASP A 204 5.91 -33.10 -17.30
CA ASP A 204 6.63 -33.41 -16.05
C ASP A 204 5.93 -32.86 -14.78
N GLY A 205 4.75 -32.22 -14.92
CA GLY A 205 3.96 -31.66 -13.84
C GLY A 205 4.37 -30.25 -13.41
N THR A 206 5.41 -29.66 -13.96
CA THR A 206 5.82 -28.28 -13.67
C THR A 206 4.82 -27.26 -14.25
N LEU A 207 4.73 -26.07 -13.62
CA LEU A 207 3.85 -25.01 -14.10
C LEU A 207 4.46 -24.34 -15.35
N ILE A 208 3.60 -24.01 -16.32
CA ILE A 208 4.02 -23.26 -17.50
C ILE A 208 4.03 -21.77 -17.18
N GLU A 209 5.20 -21.13 -17.28
CA GLU A 209 5.31 -19.69 -17.13
C GLU A 209 4.65 -18.95 -18.30
N CYS A 210 4.06 -17.78 -18.02
CA CYS A 210 3.64 -16.88 -19.07
C CYS A 210 4.86 -16.24 -19.73
N GLY A 211 4.83 -16.12 -21.05
CA GLY A 211 5.82 -15.33 -21.77
C GLY A 211 5.77 -13.83 -21.41
N PRO A 212 6.76 -13.06 -21.83
CA PRO A 212 6.80 -11.61 -21.67
C PRO A 212 5.65 -10.92 -22.40
#